data_26897cff6100dbe541085728c903dbe9
#
_entry.id   26897cff6100dbe541085728c903dbe9
#
_cell.length_a   1.000
_cell.length_b   1.000
_cell.length_c   1.000
_cell.angle_alpha   90.00
_cell.angle_beta   90.00
_cell.angle_gamma   90.00
#
_symmetry.space_group_name_H-M   'P 1'
#
loop_
_entity.id
_entity.type
_entity.pdbx_description
1 polymer ?
#
loop_
_entity_poly.entity_id
_entity_poly.type
_entity_poly.pdbx_seq_one_letter_code
_entity_poly.pdbx_strand_id
1 'polypeptide(L)'
;MKTKKKSRGFSLIEVLVGLFLVAVAVLGLAELFLAAVANNLKADRVANATFLAQQQIDWLRGFTFDELNAYAGTTIESRDEVLDLNLDGTNDYRRITDFRIAADTYQVRIYVYSAENFGIVSPADLLADPVQHRPRALITTIITR
;
A
#
# COMPACT_ATOMS: atom_id res chain seq x y z
N MET A 1 51.77 54.90 -1.70
CA MET A 1 51.08 54.65 -0.42
C MET A 1 50.17 53.42 -0.59
N LYS A 2 50.48 52.23 0.03
CA LYS A 2 49.65 51.06 0.02
C LYS A 2 48.70 51.12 1.21
N THR A 3 47.41 51.30 0.95
CA THR A 3 46.37 51.24 1.97
C THR A 3 46.20 49.79 2.44
N LYS A 4 46.58 49.49 3.69
CA LYS A 4 46.31 48.22 4.35
C LYS A 4 44.77 48.06 4.51
N LYS A 5 44.12 47.12 3.75
CA LYS A 5 42.77 46.69 4.02
C LYS A 5 42.71 46.05 5.40
N LYS A 6 42.00 46.68 6.33
CA LYS A 6 41.72 46.12 7.66
C LYS A 6 40.82 44.89 7.44
N SER A 7 41.30 43.67 7.69
CA SER A 7 40.50 42.47 7.78
C SER A 7 39.57 42.62 8.99
N ARG A 8 38.26 42.72 8.74
CA ARG A 8 37.25 42.64 9.80
C ARG A 8 37.10 41.16 10.15
N GLY A 9 37.41 40.78 11.37
CA GLY A 9 37.14 39.46 11.93
C GLY A 9 35.62 39.29 12.16
N PHE A 10 35.13 38.07 12.06
CA PHE A 10 33.74 37.73 12.39
C PHE A 10 33.44 38.03 13.86
N SER A 11 32.24 38.58 14.11
CA SER A 11 31.74 38.78 15.47
C SER A 11 31.28 37.43 16.04
N LEU A 12 31.50 37.17 17.32
CA LEU A 12 31.07 35.96 18.01
C LEU A 12 29.53 35.74 17.88
N ILE A 13 28.78 36.85 17.88
CA ILE A 13 27.31 36.81 17.67
C ILE A 13 26.93 36.34 16.25
N GLU A 14 27.70 36.73 15.25
CA GLU A 14 27.48 36.35 13.87
C GLU A 14 27.66 34.82 13.66
N VAL A 15 28.70 34.27 14.31
CA VAL A 15 28.94 32.83 14.31
C VAL A 15 27.79 32.08 15.03
N LEU A 16 27.33 32.61 16.16
CA LEU A 16 26.21 32.03 16.92
C LEU A 16 24.89 32.02 16.10
N VAL A 17 24.58 33.15 15.46
CA VAL A 17 23.38 33.25 14.59
C VAL A 17 23.54 32.34 13.40
N GLY A 18 24.71 32.26 12.78
CA GLY A 18 24.97 31.34 11.68
C GLY A 18 24.77 29.88 12.06
N LEU A 19 25.29 29.45 13.22
CA LEU A 19 25.06 28.08 13.73
C LEU A 19 23.61 27.79 14.03
N PHE A 20 22.90 28.77 14.59
CA PHE A 20 21.44 28.61 14.84
C PHE A 20 20.64 28.40 13.54
N LEU A 21 20.94 29.22 12.51
CA LEU A 21 20.27 29.07 11.20
C LEU A 21 20.58 27.72 10.55
N VAL A 22 21.84 27.26 10.64
CA VAL A 22 22.20 25.92 10.14
C VAL A 22 21.47 24.82 10.90
N ALA A 23 21.36 24.92 12.22
CA ALA A 23 20.64 23.96 13.03
C ALA A 23 19.16 23.86 12.62
N VAL A 24 18.49 25.00 12.44
CA VAL A 24 17.09 25.05 11.96
C VAL A 24 16.94 24.44 10.57
N ALA A 25 17.88 24.75 9.67
CA ALA A 25 17.85 24.18 8.31
C ALA A 25 18.02 22.65 8.31
N VAL A 26 18.93 22.13 9.14
CA VAL A 26 19.14 20.68 9.27
C VAL A 26 17.90 19.98 9.83
N LEU A 27 17.24 20.56 10.85
CA LEU A 27 15.99 20.01 11.38
C LEU A 27 14.89 19.96 10.32
N GLY A 28 14.72 21.04 9.54
CA GLY A 28 13.74 21.05 8.45
C GLY A 28 14.02 19.99 7.37
N LEU A 29 15.28 19.78 7.01
CA LEU A 29 15.68 18.73 6.09
C LEU A 29 15.41 17.32 6.66
N ALA A 30 15.65 17.11 7.95
CA ALA A 30 15.39 15.84 8.61
C ALA A 30 13.89 15.50 8.59
N GLU A 31 13.01 16.45 8.85
CA GLU A 31 11.56 16.27 8.77
C GLU A 31 11.09 15.92 7.35
N LEU A 32 11.61 16.61 6.34
CA LEU A 32 11.31 16.31 4.94
C LEU A 32 11.78 14.90 4.55
N PHE A 33 12.94 14.48 5.01
CA PHE A 33 13.45 13.14 4.76
C PHE A 33 12.56 12.07 5.38
N LEU A 34 12.16 12.23 6.64
CA LEU A 34 11.24 11.30 7.31
C LEU A 34 9.88 11.21 6.59
N ALA A 35 9.34 12.36 6.16
CA ALA A 35 8.10 12.39 5.40
C ALA A 35 8.24 11.67 4.04
N ALA A 36 9.36 11.84 3.35
CA ALA A 36 9.64 11.16 2.09
C ALA A 36 9.71 9.64 2.27
N VAL A 37 10.42 9.15 3.30
CA VAL A 37 10.50 7.72 3.62
C VAL A 37 9.12 7.16 3.94
N ALA A 38 8.33 7.84 4.77
CA ALA A 38 6.98 7.39 5.11
C ALA A 38 6.05 7.31 3.89
N ASN A 39 6.16 8.25 2.96
CA ASN A 39 5.38 8.24 1.73
C ASN A 39 5.81 7.11 0.78
N ASN A 40 7.12 6.84 0.66
CA ASN A 40 7.62 5.72 -0.13
C ASN A 40 7.11 4.38 0.41
N LEU A 41 7.16 4.16 1.74
CA LEU A 41 6.63 2.93 2.35
C LEU A 41 5.13 2.75 2.10
N LYS A 42 4.34 3.84 2.08
CA LYS A 42 2.93 3.77 1.73
C LYS A 42 2.72 3.42 0.26
N ALA A 43 3.51 4.02 -0.63
CA ALA A 43 3.45 3.75 -2.07
C ALA A 43 3.80 2.29 -2.37
N ASP A 44 4.85 1.74 -1.75
CA ASP A 44 5.26 0.35 -1.91
C ASP A 44 4.16 -0.62 -1.44
N ARG A 45 3.52 -0.34 -0.31
CA ARG A 45 2.40 -1.16 0.18
C ARG A 45 1.21 -1.17 -0.79
N VAL A 46 0.88 -0.04 -1.39
CA VAL A 46 -0.20 0.05 -2.39
C VAL A 46 0.20 -0.65 -3.68
N ALA A 47 1.43 -0.48 -4.14
CA ALA A 47 1.95 -1.15 -5.34
C ALA A 47 1.91 -2.68 -5.18
N ASN A 48 2.40 -3.21 -4.07
CA ASN A 48 2.38 -4.64 -3.76
C ASN A 48 0.95 -5.18 -3.68
N ALA A 49 0.04 -4.46 -3.01
CA ALA A 49 -1.37 -4.85 -2.94
C ALA A 49 -2.02 -4.87 -4.32
N THR A 50 -1.73 -3.89 -5.16
CA THR A 50 -2.23 -3.83 -6.54
C THR A 50 -1.69 -4.98 -7.38
N PHE A 51 -0.40 -5.28 -7.25
CA PHE A 51 0.22 -6.43 -7.92
C PHE A 51 -0.45 -7.75 -7.53
N LEU A 52 -0.68 -7.98 -6.24
CA LEU A 52 -1.35 -9.19 -5.74
C LEU A 52 -2.80 -9.32 -6.25
N ALA A 53 -3.51 -8.20 -6.36
CA ALA A 53 -4.85 -8.18 -6.92
C ALA A 53 -4.84 -8.47 -8.44
N GLN A 54 -3.92 -7.89 -9.19
CA GLN A 54 -3.76 -8.14 -10.63
C GLN A 54 -3.36 -9.59 -10.90
N GLN A 55 -2.40 -10.13 -10.17
CA GLN A 55 -1.98 -11.53 -10.26
C GLN A 55 -3.17 -12.48 -10.12
N GLN A 56 -4.06 -12.22 -9.17
CA GLN A 56 -5.25 -13.03 -8.97
C GLN A 56 -6.23 -12.94 -10.15
N ILE A 57 -6.43 -11.75 -10.70
CA ILE A 57 -7.29 -11.56 -11.87
C ILE A 57 -6.73 -12.30 -13.08
N ASP A 58 -5.44 -12.18 -13.34
CA ASP A 58 -4.81 -12.81 -14.50
C ASP A 58 -4.86 -14.34 -14.37
N TRP A 59 -4.70 -14.85 -13.16
CA TRP A 59 -4.88 -16.27 -12.88
C TRP A 59 -6.31 -16.74 -13.12
N LEU A 60 -7.32 -16.00 -12.63
CA LEU A 60 -8.75 -16.33 -12.82
C LEU A 60 -9.19 -16.24 -14.30
N ARG A 61 -8.58 -15.33 -15.08
CA ARG A 61 -8.85 -15.24 -16.52
C ARG A 61 -8.36 -16.43 -17.31
N GLY A 62 -7.40 -17.17 -16.79
CA GLY A 62 -6.95 -18.43 -17.38
C GLY A 62 -7.90 -19.60 -17.19
N PHE A 63 -8.93 -19.47 -16.34
CA PHE A 63 -9.88 -20.53 -16.05
C PHE A 63 -10.98 -20.65 -17.11
N THR A 64 -11.37 -21.88 -17.38
CA THR A 64 -12.61 -22.16 -18.09
C THR A 64 -13.81 -21.84 -17.18
N PHE A 65 -15.00 -21.75 -17.75
CA PHE A 65 -16.21 -21.45 -16.97
C PHE A 65 -16.48 -22.52 -15.89
N ASP A 66 -16.26 -23.79 -16.21
CA ASP A 66 -16.44 -24.90 -15.28
C ASP A 66 -15.43 -24.87 -14.12
N GLU A 67 -14.19 -24.53 -14.42
CA GLU A 67 -13.16 -24.33 -13.39
C GLU A 67 -13.46 -23.13 -12.50
N LEU A 68 -14.00 -22.06 -13.09
CA LEU A 68 -14.41 -20.87 -12.34
C LEU A 68 -15.59 -21.19 -11.39
N ASN A 69 -16.58 -21.95 -11.89
CA ASN A 69 -17.69 -22.46 -11.08
C ASN A 69 -17.18 -23.33 -9.92
N ALA A 70 -16.27 -24.24 -10.19
CA ALA A 70 -15.70 -25.12 -9.18
C ALA A 70 -14.90 -24.32 -8.14
N TYR A 71 -14.19 -23.28 -8.58
CA TYR A 71 -13.41 -22.42 -7.70
C TYR A 71 -14.29 -21.50 -6.86
N ALA A 72 -15.35 -20.90 -7.43
CA ALA A 72 -16.29 -20.05 -6.72
C ALA A 72 -17.14 -20.83 -5.70
N GLY A 73 -17.31 -22.16 -5.90
CA GLY A 73 -18.14 -23.02 -5.06
C GLY A 73 -19.63 -22.98 -5.46
N THR A 74 -20.41 -23.90 -4.90
CA THR A 74 -21.87 -23.99 -5.16
C THR A 74 -22.67 -22.88 -4.47
N THR A 75 -22.14 -22.34 -3.42
CA THR A 75 -22.60 -21.11 -2.75
C THR A 75 -21.56 -20.06 -3.03
N ILE A 76 -21.97 -18.91 -3.57
CA ILE A 76 -21.09 -17.78 -3.88
C ILE A 76 -20.36 -17.37 -2.59
N GLU A 77 -19.20 -17.95 -2.38
CA GLU A 77 -18.39 -17.68 -1.21
C GLU A 77 -17.17 -16.86 -1.60
N SER A 78 -16.85 -15.90 -0.76
CA SER A 78 -15.59 -15.18 -0.88
C SER A 78 -14.43 -16.10 -0.49
N ARG A 79 -13.38 -16.11 -1.30
CA ARG A 79 -12.12 -16.78 -0.95
C ARG A 79 -11.24 -15.83 -0.17
N ASP A 80 -10.75 -16.31 0.96
CA ASP A 80 -9.90 -15.57 1.87
C ASP A 80 -8.53 -16.23 1.93
N GLU A 81 -7.51 -15.49 1.58
CA GLU A 81 -6.13 -15.97 1.52
C GLU A 81 -5.22 -14.99 2.24
N VAL A 82 -4.35 -15.53 3.07
CA VAL A 82 -3.31 -14.76 3.76
C VAL A 82 -1.98 -14.99 3.03
N LEU A 83 -1.30 -13.91 2.74
CA LEU A 83 -0.12 -13.90 1.88
C LEU A 83 1.08 -13.34 2.63
N ASP A 84 2.16 -14.12 2.63
CA ASP A 84 3.50 -13.72 3.03
C ASP A 84 4.30 -13.44 1.75
N LEU A 85 4.58 -12.17 1.47
CA LEU A 85 5.18 -11.75 0.21
C LEU A 85 6.71 -11.91 0.20
N ASN A 86 7.33 -11.80 1.36
CA ASN A 86 8.77 -11.82 1.53
C ASN A 86 9.30 -13.17 2.07
N LEU A 87 8.40 -14.11 2.39
CA LEU A 87 8.70 -15.45 2.90
C LEU A 87 9.47 -15.42 4.25
N ASP A 88 9.20 -14.43 5.09
CA ASP A 88 9.81 -14.30 6.41
C ASP A 88 9.02 -15.02 7.52
N GLY A 89 7.90 -15.65 7.17
CA GLY A 89 7.00 -16.34 8.09
C GLY A 89 5.96 -15.42 8.73
N THR A 90 5.92 -14.14 8.36
CA THR A 90 4.89 -13.21 8.78
C THR A 90 3.92 -12.92 7.63
N ASN A 91 2.65 -12.75 7.97
CA ASN A 91 1.65 -12.44 6.96
C ASN A 91 1.65 -10.94 6.67
N ASP A 92 1.88 -10.56 5.40
CA ASP A 92 1.93 -9.17 4.97
C ASP A 92 0.57 -8.65 4.49
N TYR A 93 -0.16 -9.50 3.76
CA TYR A 93 -1.41 -9.14 3.11
C TYR A 93 -2.48 -10.21 3.30
N ARG A 94 -3.74 -9.77 3.23
CA ARG A 94 -4.92 -10.63 3.17
C ARG A 94 -5.70 -10.29 1.92
N ARG A 95 -5.90 -11.27 1.05
CA ARG A 95 -6.61 -11.13 -0.21
C ARG A 95 -7.98 -11.81 -0.11
N ILE A 96 -9.04 -11.05 -0.37
CA ILE A 96 -10.40 -11.57 -0.43
C ILE A 96 -10.88 -11.46 -1.87
N THR A 97 -11.22 -12.60 -2.46
CA THR A 97 -11.82 -12.67 -3.78
C THR A 97 -13.31 -12.93 -3.63
N ASP A 98 -14.15 -11.96 -3.97
CA ASP A 98 -15.61 -12.02 -3.90
C ASP A 98 -16.19 -12.24 -5.30
N PHE A 99 -17.01 -13.26 -5.44
CA PHE A 99 -17.67 -13.63 -6.69
C PHE A 99 -19.14 -13.24 -6.64
N ARG A 100 -19.63 -12.60 -7.70
CA ARG A 100 -21.05 -12.35 -7.91
C ARG A 100 -21.45 -12.83 -9.28
N ILE A 101 -22.43 -13.73 -9.30
CA ILE A 101 -22.97 -14.26 -10.55
C ILE A 101 -24.09 -13.34 -11.01
N ALA A 102 -24.03 -12.90 -12.28
CA ALA A 102 -25.09 -12.16 -12.94
C ALA A 102 -25.33 -12.77 -14.31
N ALA A 103 -26.38 -13.59 -14.44
CA ALA A 103 -26.68 -14.36 -15.64
C ALA A 103 -25.51 -15.25 -16.10
N ASP A 104 -24.92 -14.96 -17.27
CA ASP A 104 -23.78 -15.71 -17.84
C ASP A 104 -22.44 -15.03 -17.58
N THR A 105 -22.37 -14.17 -16.59
CA THR A 105 -21.15 -13.40 -16.27
C THR A 105 -20.79 -13.54 -14.81
N TYR A 106 -19.46 -13.58 -14.55
CA TYR A 106 -18.92 -13.45 -13.21
C TYR A 106 -18.40 -12.05 -13.00
N GLN A 107 -18.95 -11.32 -12.04
CA GLN A 107 -18.32 -10.15 -11.50
C GLN A 107 -17.40 -10.58 -10.35
N VAL A 108 -16.11 -10.40 -10.55
CA VAL A 108 -15.10 -10.73 -9.56
C VAL A 108 -14.56 -9.43 -8.96
N ARG A 109 -14.58 -9.35 -7.64
CA ARG A 109 -14.02 -8.23 -6.88
C ARG A 109 -12.91 -8.77 -5.99
N ILE A 110 -11.74 -8.17 -6.11
CA ILE A 110 -10.57 -8.56 -5.33
C ILE A 110 -10.19 -7.41 -4.41
N TYR A 111 -10.23 -7.69 -3.13
CA TYR A 111 -9.84 -6.79 -2.06
C TYR A 111 -8.53 -7.26 -1.47
N VAL A 112 -7.56 -6.36 -1.35
CA VAL A 112 -6.29 -6.66 -0.69
C VAL A 112 -6.13 -5.72 0.50
N TYR A 113 -6.04 -6.29 1.69
CA TYR A 113 -5.87 -5.61 2.96
C TYR A 113 -4.47 -5.87 3.51
N SER A 114 -3.97 -4.99 4.38
CA SER A 114 -2.79 -5.28 5.19
C SER A 114 -3.15 -6.28 6.28
N ALA A 115 -2.41 -7.37 6.40
CA ALA A 115 -2.69 -8.44 7.36
C ALA A 115 -2.50 -7.99 8.83
N GLU A 116 -1.63 -7.01 9.06
CA GLU A 116 -1.40 -6.44 10.40
C GLU A 116 -2.68 -5.94 11.08
N ASN A 117 -3.60 -5.39 10.28
CA ASN A 117 -4.82 -4.74 10.80
C ASN A 117 -6.05 -5.65 10.79
N PHE A 118 -6.08 -6.71 9.99
CA PHE A 118 -7.31 -7.45 9.67
C PHE A 118 -7.24 -8.96 9.89
N GLY A 119 -6.18 -9.47 10.51
CA GLY A 119 -6.02 -10.90 10.80
C GLY A 119 -7.11 -11.51 11.69
N ILE A 120 -7.87 -10.67 12.43
CA ILE A 120 -8.90 -11.08 13.38
C ILE A 120 -10.32 -10.85 12.85
N VAL A 121 -10.48 -10.00 11.82
CA VAL A 121 -11.80 -9.63 11.27
C VAL A 121 -12.27 -10.68 10.27
N SER A 122 -13.55 -11.07 10.32
CA SER A 122 -14.10 -12.05 9.39
C SER A 122 -14.14 -11.51 7.95
N PRO A 123 -14.04 -12.38 6.92
CA PRO A 123 -14.18 -11.96 5.52
C PRO A 123 -15.51 -11.26 5.25
N ALA A 124 -16.58 -11.73 5.89
CA ALA A 124 -17.91 -11.16 5.72
C ALA A 124 -17.98 -9.71 6.22
N ASP A 125 -17.36 -9.40 7.35
CA ASP A 125 -17.33 -8.04 7.92
C ASP A 125 -16.50 -7.10 7.04
N LEU A 126 -15.37 -7.58 6.49
CA LEU A 126 -14.53 -6.82 5.57
C LEU A 126 -15.26 -6.48 4.25
N LEU A 127 -16.11 -7.37 3.78
CA LEU A 127 -16.90 -7.18 2.57
C LEU A 127 -18.17 -6.34 2.81
N ALA A 128 -18.74 -6.38 4.04
CA ALA A 128 -19.92 -5.62 4.39
C ALA A 128 -19.65 -4.11 4.39
N ASP A 129 -18.50 -3.68 4.90
CA ASP A 129 -18.10 -2.26 4.89
C ASP A 129 -16.64 -2.07 4.44
N PRO A 130 -16.39 -2.17 3.13
CA PRO A 130 -15.05 -1.97 2.59
C PRO A 130 -14.57 -0.52 2.75
N VAL A 131 -15.48 0.44 2.93
CA VAL A 131 -15.10 1.86 3.14
C VAL A 131 -14.48 2.06 4.52
N GLN A 132 -15.04 1.42 5.55
CA GLN A 132 -14.51 1.46 6.90
C GLN A 132 -13.14 0.78 6.99
N HIS A 133 -13.01 -0.37 6.34
CA HIS A 133 -11.81 -1.20 6.43
C HIS A 133 -10.69 -0.81 5.45
N ARG A 134 -10.95 0.08 4.50
CA ARG A 134 -9.98 0.70 3.57
C ARG A 134 -8.98 -0.30 2.97
N PRO A 135 -9.41 -1.12 2.00
CA PRO A 135 -8.49 -2.00 1.30
C PRO A 135 -7.34 -1.19 0.68
N ARG A 136 -6.16 -1.75 0.64
CA ARG A 136 -5.00 -1.15 -0.04
C ARG A 136 -5.14 -1.19 -1.55
N ALA A 137 -5.82 -2.22 -2.06
CA ALA A 137 -6.21 -2.32 -3.46
C ALA A 137 -7.61 -2.93 -3.55
N LEU A 138 -8.40 -2.44 -4.51
CA LEU A 138 -9.67 -3.00 -4.92
C LEU A 138 -9.71 -3.00 -6.44
N ILE A 139 -9.82 -4.18 -7.02
CA ILE A 139 -9.98 -4.35 -8.47
C ILE A 139 -11.27 -5.13 -8.72
N THR A 140 -12.07 -4.62 -9.66
CA THR A 140 -13.29 -5.28 -10.12
C THR A 140 -13.13 -5.63 -11.59
N THR A 141 -13.41 -6.86 -11.93
CA THR A 141 -13.43 -7.33 -13.33
C THR A 141 -14.70 -8.12 -13.61
N ILE A 142 -15.07 -8.19 -14.89
CA ILE A 142 -16.16 -9.01 -15.38
C ILE A 142 -15.52 -10.08 -16.26
N ILE A 143 -15.81 -11.35 -15.95
CA ILE A 143 -15.41 -12.49 -16.76
C ILE A 143 -16.68 -12.98 -17.45
N THR A 144 -16.73 -12.81 -18.77
CA THR A 144 -17.82 -13.29 -19.62
C THR A 144 -17.41 -14.60 -20.29
N ARG A 145 -18.40 -15.40 -20.61
CA ARG A 145 -18.23 -16.65 -21.34
C ARG A 145 -17.93 -16.38 -22.81
#